data_3d247bf2b6514a8ce1cb68dc84463f8d
#
_entry.id   3d247bf2b6514a8ce1cb68dc84463f8d
#
_cell.length_a   1.000
_cell.length_b   1.000
_cell.length_c   1.000
_cell.angle_alpha   90.00
_cell.angle_beta   90.00
_cell.angle_gamma   90.00
#
_symmetry.space_group_name_H-M   'P 1'
#
loop_
_entity.id
_entity.type
_entity.pdbx_description
1 polymer ?
#
loop_
_entity_poly.entity_id
_entity_poly.type
_entity_poly.pdbx_seq_one_letter_code
_entity_poly.pdbx_strand_id
1 'polypeptide(L)'
;KWSTAFPLDVYQGGAGTSINMNSNEVLANIALEHLGFQKGQYEHIHPNDHVNKSQSTNDVYPTALRLATYYSLDDLLIQIQKLIDTLHIKVAEFKFVLKMGRTQLQDAVPMTVGQEFHAFGNQLDAEIKTLRQMEAYLYEHNMGATAIGTGLTASPGYATKCSEHLAKIAGKPMFLSKDLISATSSQQGFVMYSSALKSLAVTLSKISSDLIFLASGPRTGIFEINLPALQPGSSIMPGKVNPVMPELMNLVTFKVMGNDFTVTLAAHSGLLQLNAYEPVEAIAIMESQALFYKTLPLFRTQCIEGITANTDVQKRN
;
A
#
# COMPACT_ATOMS: atom_id res chain seq x y z
N LYS A 1 11.38 -19.95 -3.76
CA LYS A 1 11.72 -21.05 -4.71
C LYS A 1 11.90 -20.52 -6.15
N TRP A 2 11.21 -19.43 -6.52
CA TRP A 2 11.14 -18.93 -7.90
C TRP A 2 11.87 -17.58 -8.11
N SER A 3 12.50 -16.99 -7.10
CA SER A 3 13.11 -15.65 -7.20
C SER A 3 14.19 -15.55 -8.29
N THR A 4 14.94 -16.63 -8.54
CA THR A 4 15.95 -16.68 -9.59
C THR A 4 15.38 -16.82 -11.01
N ALA A 5 14.09 -17.16 -11.13
CA ALA A 5 13.42 -17.27 -12.42
C ALA A 5 12.91 -15.92 -12.96
N PHE A 6 12.94 -14.87 -12.12
CA PHE A 6 12.49 -13.51 -12.46
C PHE A 6 13.64 -12.51 -12.22
N PRO A 7 14.66 -12.49 -13.10
CA PRO A 7 15.87 -11.68 -12.89
C PRO A 7 15.72 -10.22 -13.34
N LEU A 8 14.57 -9.85 -13.92
CA LEU A 8 14.39 -8.54 -14.55
C LEU A 8 14.24 -7.43 -13.51
N ASP A 9 14.84 -6.28 -13.79
CA ASP A 9 14.59 -5.06 -13.04
C ASP A 9 13.17 -4.54 -13.34
N VAL A 10 12.61 -3.83 -12.37
CA VAL A 10 11.29 -3.21 -12.50
C VAL A 10 11.33 -1.91 -13.31
N TYR A 11 12.47 -1.18 -13.27
CA TYR A 11 12.69 0.00 -14.10
C TYR A 11 13.12 -0.39 -15.50
N GLN A 12 12.13 -0.64 -16.35
CA GLN A 12 12.37 -0.97 -17.76
C GLN A 12 11.31 -0.32 -18.64
N GLY A 13 11.71 0.15 -19.83
CA GLY A 13 10.77 0.59 -20.86
C GLY A 13 10.04 -0.59 -21.49
N GLY A 14 8.93 -0.32 -22.20
CA GLY A 14 8.18 -1.33 -22.94
C GLY A 14 6.90 -1.80 -22.26
N ALA A 15 6.33 -1.02 -21.37
CA ALA A 15 5.01 -1.25 -20.75
C ALA A 15 4.85 -2.63 -20.09
N GLY A 16 5.94 -3.18 -19.51
CA GLY A 16 5.93 -4.48 -18.85
C GLY A 16 6.11 -5.70 -19.78
N THR A 17 6.39 -5.50 -21.08
CA THR A 17 6.52 -6.62 -22.04
C THR A 17 7.56 -7.64 -21.60
N SER A 18 8.73 -7.22 -21.12
CA SER A 18 9.76 -8.17 -20.69
C SER A 18 9.33 -8.99 -19.47
N ILE A 19 8.60 -8.39 -18.54
CA ILE A 19 8.05 -9.10 -17.36
C ILE A 19 6.98 -10.11 -17.79
N ASN A 20 6.08 -9.73 -18.69
CA ASN A 20 5.08 -10.64 -19.25
C ASN A 20 5.75 -11.82 -19.96
N MET A 21 6.74 -11.56 -20.81
CA MET A 21 7.46 -12.61 -21.54
C MET A 21 8.25 -13.52 -20.60
N ASN A 22 8.93 -12.99 -19.60
CA ASN A 22 9.59 -13.80 -18.58
C ASN A 22 8.59 -14.73 -17.87
N SER A 23 7.41 -14.22 -17.52
CA SER A 23 6.36 -15.04 -16.91
C SER A 23 5.89 -16.15 -17.84
N ASN A 24 5.68 -15.85 -19.11
CA ASN A 24 5.28 -16.83 -20.12
C ASN A 24 6.36 -17.92 -20.34
N GLU A 25 7.64 -17.55 -20.37
CA GLU A 25 8.75 -18.50 -20.47
C GLU A 25 8.86 -19.41 -19.24
N VAL A 26 8.68 -18.85 -18.04
CA VAL A 26 8.67 -19.63 -16.78
C VAL A 26 7.51 -20.64 -16.81
N LEU A 27 6.31 -20.21 -17.20
CA LEU A 27 5.14 -21.07 -17.27
C LEU A 27 5.29 -22.15 -18.34
N ALA A 28 5.81 -21.81 -19.53
CA ALA A 28 6.09 -22.77 -20.59
C ALA A 28 7.08 -23.84 -20.13
N ASN A 29 8.17 -23.44 -19.47
CA ASN A 29 9.17 -24.38 -18.96
C ASN A 29 8.64 -25.28 -17.83
N ILE A 30 7.80 -24.76 -16.93
CA ILE A 30 7.13 -25.59 -15.91
C ILE A 30 6.23 -26.63 -16.58
N ALA A 31 5.46 -26.22 -17.58
CA ALA A 31 4.57 -27.12 -18.31
C ALA A 31 5.35 -28.20 -19.09
N LEU A 32 6.46 -27.84 -19.72
CA LEU A 32 7.35 -28.78 -20.41
C LEU A 32 7.88 -29.84 -19.41
N GLU A 33 8.43 -29.43 -18.27
CA GLU A 33 8.92 -30.36 -17.24
C GLU A 33 7.80 -31.29 -16.71
N HIS A 34 6.58 -30.74 -16.54
CA HIS A 34 5.43 -31.54 -16.08
C HIS A 34 5.02 -32.62 -17.11
N LEU A 35 5.21 -32.36 -18.39
CA LEU A 35 4.95 -33.31 -19.49
C LEU A 35 6.14 -34.24 -19.81
N GLY A 36 7.24 -34.13 -19.09
CA GLY A 36 8.42 -34.97 -19.28
C GLY A 36 9.39 -34.47 -20.34
N PHE A 37 9.26 -33.24 -20.82
CA PHE A 37 10.17 -32.59 -21.73
C PHE A 37 11.25 -31.79 -20.99
N GLN A 38 12.29 -31.39 -21.72
CA GLN A 38 13.32 -30.49 -21.18
C GLN A 38 12.91 -29.01 -21.36
N LYS A 39 13.41 -28.16 -20.47
CA LYS A 39 13.27 -26.70 -20.63
C LYS A 39 13.82 -26.25 -21.99
N GLY A 40 13.12 -25.30 -22.59
CA GLY A 40 13.49 -24.73 -23.89
C GLY A 40 13.00 -25.52 -25.12
N GLN A 41 12.39 -26.69 -24.95
CA GLN A 41 11.78 -27.46 -26.05
C GLN A 41 10.45 -26.83 -26.47
N TYR A 42 10.52 -25.59 -26.95
CA TYR A 42 9.35 -24.75 -27.27
C TYR A 42 8.54 -25.23 -28.47
N GLU A 43 9.03 -26.21 -29.23
CA GLU A 43 8.25 -26.93 -30.26
C GLU A 43 7.05 -27.68 -29.67
N HIS A 44 7.08 -28.02 -28.37
CA HIS A 44 5.97 -28.68 -27.67
C HIS A 44 5.07 -27.66 -26.93
N ILE A 45 5.65 -26.73 -26.17
CA ILE A 45 4.92 -25.64 -25.51
C ILE A 45 5.70 -24.35 -25.69
N HIS A 46 5.13 -23.44 -26.48
CA HIS A 46 5.74 -22.17 -26.81
C HIS A 46 5.21 -21.04 -25.92
N PRO A 47 6.07 -20.15 -25.38
CA PRO A 47 5.64 -19.03 -24.54
C PRO A 47 4.61 -18.12 -25.19
N ASN A 48 4.80 -17.75 -26.49
CA ASN A 48 3.88 -16.87 -27.19
C ASN A 48 2.66 -17.60 -27.74
N ASP A 49 2.88 -18.73 -28.47
CA ASP A 49 1.84 -19.34 -29.26
C ASP A 49 0.86 -20.17 -28.43
N HIS A 50 1.28 -20.61 -27.25
CA HIS A 50 0.47 -21.39 -26.33
C HIS A 50 0.14 -20.62 -25.05
N VAL A 51 1.14 -20.16 -24.27
CA VAL A 51 0.90 -19.52 -22.95
C VAL A 51 0.26 -18.13 -23.12
N ASN A 52 0.79 -17.29 -24.02
CA ASN A 52 0.28 -15.93 -24.27
C ASN A 52 -0.85 -15.86 -25.30
N LYS A 53 -1.40 -17.00 -25.72
CA LYS A 53 -2.42 -17.04 -26.78
C LYS A 53 -3.66 -16.22 -26.43
N SER A 54 -4.12 -15.39 -27.37
CA SER A 54 -5.23 -14.44 -27.22
C SER A 54 -4.98 -13.32 -26.21
N GLN A 55 -3.76 -13.11 -25.77
CA GLN A 55 -3.36 -12.07 -24.82
C GLN A 55 -2.40 -11.07 -25.46
N SER A 56 -2.35 -9.88 -24.88
CA SER A 56 -1.27 -8.90 -25.05
C SER A 56 -0.69 -8.57 -23.68
N THR A 57 0.55 -8.11 -23.63
CA THR A 57 1.07 -7.47 -22.41
C THR A 57 0.13 -6.36 -21.95
N ASN A 58 -0.50 -5.66 -22.89
CA ASN A 58 -1.34 -4.49 -22.64
C ASN A 58 -2.67 -4.82 -21.92
N ASP A 59 -3.05 -6.08 -21.83
CA ASP A 59 -4.21 -6.52 -21.06
C ASP A 59 -3.82 -7.39 -19.85
N VAL A 60 -2.88 -8.32 -20.01
CA VAL A 60 -2.49 -9.22 -18.92
C VAL A 60 -1.66 -8.53 -17.85
N TYR A 61 -0.76 -7.63 -18.22
CA TYR A 61 0.13 -6.95 -17.28
C TYR A 61 -0.63 -6.04 -16.30
N PRO A 62 -1.47 -5.06 -16.73
CA PRO A 62 -2.26 -4.25 -15.81
C PRO A 62 -3.23 -5.07 -14.97
N THR A 63 -3.78 -6.16 -15.50
CA THR A 63 -4.65 -7.06 -14.74
C THR A 63 -3.87 -7.78 -13.64
N ALA A 64 -2.66 -8.25 -13.92
CA ALA A 64 -1.78 -8.86 -12.92
C ALA A 64 -1.37 -7.87 -11.82
N LEU A 65 -1.09 -6.61 -12.18
CA LEU A 65 -0.78 -5.55 -11.21
C LEU A 65 -1.95 -5.25 -10.28
N ARG A 66 -3.18 -5.20 -10.80
CA ARG A 66 -4.41 -5.02 -9.99
C ARG A 66 -4.55 -6.15 -8.97
N LEU A 67 -4.35 -7.40 -9.39
CA LEU A 67 -4.40 -8.56 -8.50
C LEU A 67 -3.28 -8.53 -7.45
N ALA A 68 -2.05 -8.20 -7.83
CA ALA A 68 -0.92 -8.11 -6.91
C ALA A 68 -1.15 -7.02 -5.85
N THR A 69 -1.63 -5.85 -6.27
CA THR A 69 -2.01 -4.75 -5.37
C THR A 69 -3.10 -5.18 -4.40
N TYR A 70 -4.12 -5.86 -4.91
CA TYR A 70 -5.23 -6.37 -4.12
C TYR A 70 -4.78 -7.39 -3.05
N TYR A 71 -3.99 -8.41 -3.44
CA TYR A 71 -3.55 -9.45 -2.48
C TYR A 71 -2.70 -8.88 -1.34
N SER A 72 -1.98 -7.78 -1.57
CA SER A 72 -1.20 -7.11 -0.52
C SER A 72 -2.04 -6.23 0.42
N LEU A 73 -3.27 -5.86 0.03
CA LEU A 73 -4.14 -4.98 0.82
C LEU A 73 -4.67 -5.66 2.09
N ASP A 74 -5.11 -6.91 2.01
CA ASP A 74 -5.71 -7.59 3.17
C ASP A 74 -4.72 -7.69 4.33
N ASP A 75 -3.45 -8.00 4.06
CA ASP A 75 -2.39 -8.04 5.07
C ASP A 75 -2.14 -6.65 5.68
N LEU A 76 -2.16 -5.59 4.87
CA LEU A 76 -2.03 -4.22 5.35
C LEU A 76 -3.19 -3.84 6.28
N LEU A 77 -4.41 -4.13 5.89
CA LEU A 77 -5.61 -3.82 6.70
C LEU A 77 -5.59 -4.53 8.07
N ILE A 78 -5.08 -5.76 8.12
CA ILE A 78 -4.87 -6.48 9.38
C ILE A 78 -3.91 -5.70 10.30
N GLN A 79 -2.83 -5.12 9.76
CA GLN A 79 -1.89 -4.35 10.59
C GLN A 79 -2.49 -3.03 11.07
N ILE A 80 -3.28 -2.34 10.24
CA ILE A 80 -3.98 -1.12 10.65
C ILE A 80 -4.99 -1.46 11.77
N GLN A 81 -5.76 -2.54 11.63
CA GLN A 81 -6.72 -2.96 12.65
C GLN A 81 -6.04 -3.25 13.99
N LYS A 82 -4.90 -3.97 13.99
CA LYS A 82 -4.14 -4.23 15.22
C LYS A 82 -3.65 -2.94 15.88
N LEU A 83 -3.29 -1.92 15.11
CA LEU A 83 -2.92 -0.61 15.64
C LEU A 83 -4.14 0.08 16.28
N ILE A 84 -5.30 0.04 15.65
CA ILE A 84 -6.56 0.57 16.19
C ILE A 84 -6.90 -0.12 17.53
N ASP A 85 -6.82 -1.45 17.57
CA ASP A 85 -7.12 -2.23 18.78
C ASP A 85 -6.17 -1.82 19.92
N THR A 86 -4.89 -1.58 19.65
CA THR A 86 -3.93 -1.11 20.64
C THR A 86 -4.25 0.30 21.11
N LEU A 87 -4.65 1.21 20.21
CA LEU A 87 -5.11 2.54 20.58
C LEU A 87 -6.33 2.48 21.50
N HIS A 88 -7.28 1.57 21.25
CA HIS A 88 -8.43 1.37 22.14
C HIS A 88 -8.02 0.87 23.55
N ILE A 89 -6.99 0.05 23.68
CA ILE A 89 -6.43 -0.31 24.98
C ILE A 89 -5.93 0.96 25.71
N LYS A 90 -5.21 1.85 25.01
CA LYS A 90 -4.75 3.13 25.57
C LYS A 90 -5.90 4.09 25.89
N VAL A 91 -7.00 4.07 25.15
CA VAL A 91 -8.23 4.81 25.49
C VAL A 91 -8.72 4.42 26.89
N ALA A 92 -8.80 3.12 27.18
CA ALA A 92 -9.23 2.62 28.48
C ALA A 92 -8.24 2.99 29.59
N GLU A 93 -6.92 2.86 29.34
CA GLU A 93 -5.86 3.21 30.27
C GLU A 93 -5.88 4.70 30.66
N PHE A 94 -6.09 5.59 29.66
CA PHE A 94 -6.03 7.04 29.85
C PHE A 94 -7.39 7.73 30.00
N LYS A 95 -8.45 6.95 30.24
CA LYS A 95 -9.84 7.44 30.28
C LYS A 95 -10.05 8.61 31.23
N PHE A 96 -9.36 8.62 32.37
CA PHE A 96 -9.51 9.63 33.44
C PHE A 96 -8.29 10.55 33.56
N VAL A 97 -7.34 10.49 32.66
CA VAL A 97 -6.16 11.34 32.65
C VAL A 97 -6.52 12.65 31.96
N LEU A 98 -6.74 13.71 32.78
CA LEU A 98 -7.05 15.05 32.28
C LEU A 98 -5.83 15.70 31.64
N LYS A 99 -6.06 16.46 30.60
CA LYS A 99 -5.07 17.29 29.89
C LYS A 99 -5.75 18.57 29.37
N MET A 100 -4.94 19.58 29.04
CA MET A 100 -5.42 20.72 28.27
C MET A 100 -5.45 20.34 26.75
N GLY A 101 -6.63 20.48 26.17
CA GLY A 101 -6.78 20.42 24.70
C GLY A 101 -6.25 21.72 24.09
N ARG A 102 -5.62 21.63 22.90
CA ARG A 102 -5.00 22.79 22.22
C ARG A 102 -5.50 22.95 20.80
N THR A 103 -5.67 24.19 20.41
CA THR A 103 -5.90 24.60 19.01
C THR A 103 -4.80 25.58 18.63
N GLN A 104 -4.17 25.38 17.45
CA GLN A 104 -3.02 26.19 17.02
C GLN A 104 -1.89 26.25 18.07
N LEU A 105 -1.71 25.15 18.83
CA LEU A 105 -0.79 24.99 19.94
C LEU A 105 -1.08 25.93 21.14
N GLN A 106 -2.22 26.62 21.16
CA GLN A 106 -2.68 27.43 22.29
C GLN A 106 -3.70 26.66 23.14
N ASP A 107 -3.70 26.93 24.44
CA ASP A 107 -4.63 26.33 25.37
C ASP A 107 -6.08 26.61 24.97
N ALA A 108 -6.93 25.58 25.01
CA ALA A 108 -8.34 25.70 24.65
C ALA A 108 -9.24 25.26 25.82
N VAL A 109 -9.58 24.00 25.88
CA VAL A 109 -10.50 23.45 26.90
C VAL A 109 -9.99 22.11 27.44
N PRO A 110 -10.36 21.73 28.69
CA PRO A 110 -9.99 20.43 29.24
C PRO A 110 -10.56 19.28 28.43
N MET A 111 -9.76 18.23 28.30
CA MET A 111 -10.13 16.93 27.73
C MET A 111 -9.36 15.82 28.46
N THR A 112 -9.55 14.55 28.04
CA THR A 112 -8.70 13.45 28.54
C THR A 112 -7.73 12.96 27.45
N VAL A 113 -6.59 12.43 27.88
CA VAL A 113 -5.66 11.73 26.97
C VAL A 113 -6.36 10.57 26.28
N GLY A 114 -7.28 9.86 26.99
CA GLY A 114 -8.09 8.82 26.40
C GLY A 114 -8.96 9.30 25.23
N GLN A 115 -9.53 10.50 25.29
CA GLN A 115 -10.29 11.09 24.16
C GLN A 115 -9.40 11.38 22.96
N GLU A 116 -8.15 11.81 23.16
CA GLU A 116 -7.18 12.03 22.09
C GLU A 116 -6.81 10.72 21.40
N PHE A 117 -6.49 9.68 22.16
CA PHE A 117 -6.20 8.35 21.60
C PHE A 117 -7.41 7.72 20.89
N HIS A 118 -8.62 7.98 21.40
CA HIS A 118 -9.86 7.58 20.71
C HIS A 118 -10.01 8.24 19.34
N ALA A 119 -9.69 9.53 19.24
CA ALA A 119 -9.69 10.26 17.97
C ALA A 119 -8.69 9.67 16.97
N PHE A 120 -7.48 9.30 17.42
CA PHE A 120 -6.50 8.60 16.56
C PHE A 120 -7.03 7.27 16.02
N GLY A 121 -7.65 6.46 16.87
CA GLY A 121 -8.27 5.19 16.45
C GLY A 121 -9.38 5.39 15.41
N ASN A 122 -10.27 6.36 15.64
CA ASN A 122 -11.37 6.67 14.71
C ASN A 122 -10.89 7.19 13.35
N GLN A 123 -9.79 7.97 13.32
CA GLN A 123 -9.19 8.41 12.06
C GLN A 123 -8.67 7.22 11.26
N LEU A 124 -8.00 6.26 11.88
CA LEU A 124 -7.51 5.05 11.22
C LEU A 124 -8.65 4.12 10.77
N ASP A 125 -9.74 4.04 11.53
CA ASP A 125 -10.93 3.28 11.11
C ASP A 125 -11.57 3.90 9.83
N ALA A 126 -11.56 5.22 9.70
CA ALA A 126 -11.98 5.90 8.49
C ALA A 126 -11.05 5.59 7.29
N GLU A 127 -9.74 5.46 7.52
CA GLU A 127 -8.80 5.08 6.47
C GLU A 127 -8.99 3.63 6.00
N ILE A 128 -9.32 2.68 6.89
CA ILE A 128 -9.72 1.32 6.50
C ILE A 128 -10.92 1.36 5.55
N LYS A 129 -11.94 2.14 5.88
CA LYS A 129 -13.13 2.29 5.03
C LYS A 129 -12.80 2.88 3.67
N THR A 130 -11.94 3.90 3.63
CA THR A 130 -11.46 4.51 2.39
C THR A 130 -10.69 3.50 1.52
N LEU A 131 -9.76 2.75 2.10
CA LEU A 131 -9.01 1.71 1.38
C LEU A 131 -9.94 0.62 0.82
N ARG A 132 -10.92 0.17 1.59
CA ARG A 132 -11.94 -0.79 1.12
C ARG A 132 -12.82 -0.25 -0.01
N GLN A 133 -13.17 1.03 0.02
CA GLN A 133 -13.93 1.66 -1.07
C GLN A 133 -13.08 1.76 -2.34
N MET A 134 -11.82 2.12 -2.22
CA MET A 134 -10.90 2.25 -3.37
C MET A 134 -10.47 0.89 -3.94
N GLU A 135 -10.52 -0.18 -3.15
CA GLU A 135 -10.32 -1.57 -3.60
C GLU A 135 -11.21 -1.91 -4.81
N ALA A 136 -12.44 -1.38 -4.84
CA ALA A 136 -13.38 -1.63 -5.93
C ALA A 136 -12.85 -1.21 -7.31
N TYR A 137 -11.98 -0.19 -7.37
CA TYR A 137 -11.34 0.24 -8.61
C TYR A 137 -10.30 -0.76 -9.15
N LEU A 138 -9.83 -1.70 -8.31
CA LEU A 138 -8.90 -2.76 -8.71
C LEU A 138 -9.62 -3.98 -9.31
N TYR A 139 -10.95 -4.06 -9.22
CA TYR A 139 -11.72 -5.19 -9.76
C TYR A 139 -11.99 -5.08 -11.25
N GLU A 140 -12.00 -3.86 -11.79
CA GLU A 140 -12.15 -3.65 -13.22
C GLU A 140 -10.86 -4.00 -13.96
N HIS A 141 -10.98 -4.80 -15.03
CA HIS A 141 -9.83 -5.23 -15.83
C HIS A 141 -10.15 -5.20 -17.33
N ASN A 142 -9.10 -5.30 -18.15
CA ASN A 142 -9.19 -5.23 -19.61
C ASN A 142 -8.74 -6.52 -20.31
N MET A 143 -8.80 -7.70 -19.65
CA MET A 143 -8.43 -8.98 -20.29
C MET A 143 -9.23 -9.24 -21.55
N GLY A 144 -8.52 -9.57 -22.63
CA GLY A 144 -9.11 -9.73 -23.96
C GLY A 144 -9.14 -8.45 -24.80
N ALA A 145 -8.66 -7.31 -24.26
CA ALA A 145 -8.46 -6.07 -25.01
C ALA A 145 -7.45 -6.25 -26.16
N THR A 146 -6.50 -7.15 -25.97
CA THR A 146 -5.34 -7.33 -26.84
C THR A 146 -4.50 -6.06 -26.96
N ALA A 147 -4.08 -5.64 -28.14
CA ALA A 147 -3.10 -4.57 -28.30
C ALA A 147 -3.60 -3.19 -27.85
N ILE A 148 -4.84 -2.83 -28.18
CA ILE A 148 -5.38 -1.46 -28.02
C ILE A 148 -6.84 -1.41 -27.52
N GLY A 149 -7.40 -2.52 -27.07
CA GLY A 149 -8.78 -2.56 -26.58
C GLY A 149 -9.83 -3.05 -27.59
N THR A 150 -9.45 -3.35 -28.82
CA THR A 150 -10.39 -3.82 -29.85
C THR A 150 -10.66 -5.32 -29.82
N GLY A 151 -9.89 -6.09 -29.02
CA GLY A 151 -9.98 -7.55 -29.00
C GLY A 151 -9.55 -8.24 -30.30
N LEU A 152 -8.88 -7.52 -31.21
CA LEU A 152 -8.39 -8.09 -32.47
C LEU A 152 -7.41 -9.22 -32.14
N THR A 153 -7.54 -10.33 -32.85
CA THR A 153 -6.78 -11.60 -32.68
C THR A 153 -7.17 -12.47 -31.49
N ALA A 154 -8.04 -12.01 -30.57
CA ALA A 154 -8.61 -12.86 -29.54
C ALA A 154 -9.71 -13.77 -30.10
N SER A 155 -9.83 -14.98 -29.56
CA SER A 155 -10.93 -15.90 -29.94
C SER A 155 -12.28 -15.32 -29.48
N PRO A 156 -13.37 -15.54 -30.24
CA PRO A 156 -14.71 -15.09 -29.83
C PRO A 156 -15.08 -15.58 -28.41
N GLY A 157 -15.56 -14.69 -27.58
CA GLY A 157 -15.94 -14.99 -26.20
C GLY A 157 -14.76 -15.11 -25.20
N TYR A 158 -13.53 -14.93 -25.64
CA TYR A 158 -12.34 -15.04 -24.78
C TYR A 158 -12.42 -14.07 -23.59
N ALA A 159 -12.66 -12.78 -23.82
CA ALA A 159 -12.69 -11.76 -22.78
C ALA A 159 -13.70 -12.10 -21.66
N THR A 160 -14.94 -12.47 -22.03
CA THR A 160 -15.99 -12.82 -21.06
C THR A 160 -15.61 -14.05 -20.24
N LYS A 161 -15.18 -15.13 -20.89
CA LYS A 161 -14.79 -16.37 -20.19
C LYS A 161 -13.55 -16.16 -19.32
N CYS A 162 -12.58 -15.42 -19.81
CA CYS A 162 -11.38 -15.08 -19.04
C CYS A 162 -11.76 -14.31 -17.76
N SER A 163 -12.65 -13.31 -17.86
CA SER A 163 -13.17 -12.55 -16.73
C SER A 163 -13.86 -13.45 -15.70
N GLU A 164 -14.73 -14.36 -16.14
CA GLU A 164 -15.44 -15.31 -15.25
C GLU A 164 -14.44 -16.21 -14.49
N HIS A 165 -13.44 -16.76 -15.19
CA HIS A 165 -12.42 -17.60 -14.57
C HIS A 165 -11.53 -16.80 -13.64
N LEU A 166 -11.15 -15.58 -14.01
CA LEU A 166 -10.33 -14.69 -13.19
C LEU A 166 -11.03 -14.35 -11.88
N ALA A 167 -12.31 -13.97 -11.91
CA ALA A 167 -13.12 -13.70 -10.72
C ALA A 167 -13.19 -14.92 -9.79
N LYS A 168 -13.39 -16.12 -10.36
CA LYS A 168 -13.41 -17.37 -9.61
C LYS A 168 -12.08 -17.69 -8.94
N ILE A 169 -10.97 -17.53 -9.67
CA ILE A 169 -9.61 -17.83 -9.17
C ILE A 169 -9.19 -16.80 -8.11
N ALA A 170 -9.47 -15.53 -8.36
CA ALA A 170 -9.15 -14.45 -7.44
C ALA A 170 -10.02 -14.45 -6.16
N GLY A 171 -11.19 -15.12 -6.19
CA GLY A 171 -12.16 -15.08 -5.10
C GLY A 171 -12.74 -13.68 -4.86
N LYS A 172 -12.75 -12.84 -5.90
CA LYS A 172 -13.20 -11.44 -5.88
C LYS A 172 -14.08 -11.11 -7.07
N PRO A 173 -14.94 -10.10 -6.97
CA PRO A 173 -15.86 -9.72 -8.03
C PRO A 173 -15.14 -8.98 -9.17
N MET A 174 -14.11 -9.61 -9.73
CA MET A 174 -13.42 -9.10 -10.91
C MET A 174 -14.40 -9.01 -12.07
N PHE A 175 -14.38 -7.91 -12.81
CA PHE A 175 -15.26 -7.70 -13.94
C PHE A 175 -14.56 -7.03 -15.11
N LEU A 176 -15.02 -7.38 -16.30
CA LEU A 176 -14.51 -6.82 -17.54
C LEU A 176 -15.00 -5.37 -17.70
N SER A 177 -14.10 -4.47 -18.07
CA SER A 177 -14.46 -3.09 -18.37
C SER A 177 -15.48 -3.02 -19.51
N LYS A 178 -16.37 -2.04 -19.45
CA LYS A 178 -17.37 -1.79 -20.49
C LYS A 178 -16.75 -1.24 -21.76
N ASP A 179 -15.62 -0.54 -21.65
CA ASP A 179 -14.85 -0.01 -22.78
C ASP A 179 -13.37 -0.41 -22.61
N LEU A 180 -12.99 -1.44 -23.36
CA LEU A 180 -11.64 -1.99 -23.31
C LEU A 180 -10.59 -1.05 -23.90
N ILE A 181 -10.95 -0.12 -24.80
CA ILE A 181 -10.02 0.88 -25.33
C ILE A 181 -9.68 1.88 -24.23
N SER A 182 -10.69 2.39 -23.53
CA SER A 182 -10.50 3.25 -22.38
C SER A 182 -9.68 2.56 -21.28
N ALA A 183 -10.03 1.32 -20.95
CA ALA A 183 -9.38 0.57 -19.86
C ALA A 183 -7.92 0.17 -20.18
N THR A 184 -7.50 0.17 -21.44
CA THR A 184 -6.12 -0.09 -21.84
C THR A 184 -5.22 1.12 -21.69
N SER A 185 -5.79 2.33 -21.65
CA SER A 185 -5.03 3.59 -21.50
C SER A 185 -5.22 4.27 -20.14
N SER A 186 -6.37 4.08 -19.49
CA SER A 186 -6.70 4.77 -18.24
C SER A 186 -6.07 4.08 -17.03
N GLN A 187 -5.39 4.87 -16.20
CA GLN A 187 -4.80 4.43 -14.92
C GLN A 187 -5.62 4.90 -13.71
N GLN A 188 -6.89 5.28 -13.92
CA GLN A 188 -7.74 5.82 -12.85
C GLN A 188 -7.76 4.92 -11.60
N GLY A 189 -7.85 3.59 -11.77
CA GLY A 189 -7.87 2.65 -10.65
C GLY A 189 -6.63 2.74 -9.77
N PHE A 190 -5.44 2.82 -10.36
CA PHE A 190 -4.18 2.95 -9.63
C PHE A 190 -4.05 4.32 -8.97
N VAL A 191 -4.46 5.40 -9.64
CA VAL A 191 -4.47 6.76 -9.07
C VAL A 191 -5.37 6.84 -7.84
N MET A 192 -6.60 6.33 -7.93
CA MET A 192 -7.55 6.34 -6.80
C MET A 192 -7.05 5.52 -5.62
N TYR A 193 -6.51 4.34 -5.88
CA TYR A 193 -5.98 3.48 -4.84
C TYR A 193 -4.72 4.07 -4.19
N SER A 194 -3.79 4.61 -4.99
CA SER A 194 -2.60 5.30 -4.48
C SER A 194 -2.96 6.52 -3.63
N SER A 195 -3.99 7.27 -4.03
CA SER A 195 -4.49 8.41 -3.24
C SER A 195 -5.06 7.98 -1.89
N ALA A 196 -5.64 6.78 -1.77
CA ALA A 196 -6.06 6.23 -0.49
C ALA A 196 -4.87 5.87 0.41
N LEU A 197 -3.79 5.30 -0.15
CA LEU A 197 -2.54 5.08 0.59
C LEU A 197 -1.91 6.39 1.06
N LYS A 198 -1.97 7.45 0.24
CA LYS A 198 -1.54 8.79 0.65
C LYS A 198 -2.41 9.34 1.78
N SER A 199 -3.73 9.15 1.75
CA SER A 199 -4.62 9.56 2.85
C SER A 199 -4.21 8.91 4.17
N LEU A 200 -3.99 7.60 4.17
CA LEU A 200 -3.45 6.87 5.32
C LEU A 200 -2.10 7.45 5.78
N ALA A 201 -1.20 7.80 4.84
CA ALA A 201 0.08 8.42 5.15
C ALA A 201 -0.10 9.76 5.87
N VAL A 202 -1.01 10.61 5.41
CA VAL A 202 -1.31 11.90 6.04
C VAL A 202 -1.81 11.71 7.47
N THR A 203 -2.73 10.78 7.69
CA THR A 203 -3.27 10.45 9.01
C THR A 203 -2.20 9.93 9.96
N LEU A 204 -1.37 8.97 9.52
CA LEU A 204 -0.29 8.42 10.34
C LEU A 204 0.80 9.47 10.64
N SER A 205 1.11 10.35 9.69
CA SER A 205 2.06 11.44 9.89
C SER A 205 1.55 12.45 10.93
N LYS A 206 0.27 12.78 10.87
CA LYS A 206 -0.37 13.66 11.86
C LYS A 206 -0.32 13.05 13.26
N ILE A 207 -0.72 11.79 13.41
CA ILE A 207 -0.64 11.09 14.71
C ILE A 207 0.80 11.06 15.22
N SER A 208 1.76 10.73 14.37
CA SER A 208 3.18 10.69 14.76
C SER A 208 3.71 12.04 15.20
N SER A 209 3.33 13.11 14.51
CA SER A 209 3.73 14.48 14.85
C SER A 209 3.14 14.94 16.19
N ASP A 210 1.88 14.59 16.46
CA ASP A 210 1.27 14.85 17.77
C ASP A 210 2.00 14.11 18.88
N LEU A 211 2.34 12.83 18.70
CA LEU A 211 3.09 12.07 19.70
C LEU A 211 4.49 12.66 19.96
N ILE A 212 5.19 13.11 18.92
CA ILE A 212 6.48 13.81 19.05
C ILE A 212 6.31 15.08 19.90
N PHE A 213 5.28 15.86 19.60
CA PHE A 213 5.01 17.12 20.30
C PHE A 213 4.63 16.88 21.76
N LEU A 214 3.71 15.95 22.04
CA LEU A 214 3.27 15.61 23.39
C LEU A 214 4.40 15.03 24.27
N ALA A 215 5.38 14.34 23.67
CA ALA A 215 6.53 13.77 24.36
C ALA A 215 7.72 14.74 24.48
N SER A 216 7.61 15.96 23.96
CA SER A 216 8.71 16.93 23.90
C SER A 216 9.18 17.35 25.30
N GLY A 217 10.48 17.51 25.49
CA GLY A 217 11.04 17.97 26.74
C GLY A 217 12.19 17.11 27.25
N PRO A 218 12.26 16.79 28.55
CA PRO A 218 11.22 16.88 29.61
C PRO A 218 11.09 18.23 30.32
N ARG A 219 12.08 19.13 30.25
CA ARG A 219 12.10 20.34 31.10
C ARG A 219 11.47 21.57 30.45
N THR A 220 11.66 21.72 29.15
CA THR A 220 11.24 22.90 28.35
C THR A 220 10.25 22.57 27.25
N GLY A 221 9.71 21.37 27.25
CA GLY A 221 8.65 20.94 26.33
C GLY A 221 7.34 20.67 27.09
N ILE A 222 6.37 20.10 26.40
CA ILE A 222 5.04 19.79 26.92
C ILE A 222 5.07 18.59 27.86
N PHE A 223 5.75 17.53 27.45
CA PHE A 223 6.02 16.34 28.27
C PHE A 223 4.77 15.73 28.92
N GLU A 224 3.65 15.69 28.20
CA GLU A 224 2.39 15.11 28.70
C GLU A 224 2.38 13.58 28.64
N ILE A 225 3.20 13.00 27.76
CA ILE A 225 3.37 11.55 27.61
C ILE A 225 4.85 11.16 27.59
N ASN A 226 5.14 9.90 27.92
CA ASN A 226 6.46 9.30 27.71
C ASN A 226 6.35 8.28 26.57
N LEU A 227 7.34 8.32 25.69
CA LEU A 227 7.55 7.27 24.67
C LEU A 227 8.60 6.26 25.16
N PRO A 228 8.54 4.99 24.73
CA PRO A 228 9.57 4.01 25.03
C PRO A 228 10.97 4.46 24.59
N ALA A 229 11.96 4.29 25.46
CA ALA A 229 13.37 4.55 25.16
C ALA A 229 13.95 3.36 24.37
N LEU A 230 14.24 3.55 23.09
CA LEU A 230 14.70 2.47 22.20
C LEU A 230 16.20 2.54 21.91
N GLN A 231 16.79 3.73 21.94
CA GLN A 231 18.21 3.93 21.67
C GLN A 231 18.72 5.21 22.32
N PRO A 232 20.04 5.36 22.53
CA PRO A 232 20.64 6.63 22.91
C PRO A 232 20.29 7.72 21.91
N GLY A 233 19.78 8.87 22.38
CA GLY A 233 19.35 9.97 21.51
C GLY A 233 20.46 10.92 21.11
N SER A 234 21.67 10.78 21.69
CA SER A 234 22.81 11.64 21.42
C SER A 234 24.13 10.96 21.81
N SER A 235 25.18 11.21 21.03
CA SER A 235 26.54 10.78 21.36
C SER A 235 27.24 11.66 22.42
N ILE A 236 26.70 12.86 22.70
CA ILE A 236 27.30 13.85 23.58
C ILE A 236 26.41 14.29 24.75
N MET A 237 25.14 13.89 24.80
CA MET A 237 24.17 14.24 25.83
C MET A 237 23.64 12.94 26.49
N PRO A 238 24.25 12.49 27.62
CA PRO A 238 23.79 11.30 28.32
C PRO A 238 22.33 11.42 28.76
N GLY A 239 21.56 10.34 28.56
CA GLY A 239 20.16 10.27 28.97
C GLY A 239 19.16 10.97 28.04
N LYS A 240 19.60 11.59 26.93
CA LYS A 240 18.68 12.09 25.91
C LYS A 240 18.03 10.93 25.18
N VAL A 241 16.69 10.94 25.05
CA VAL A 241 15.88 9.98 24.31
C VAL A 241 15.08 10.73 23.24
N ASN A 242 15.20 10.30 21.99
CA ASN A 242 14.45 10.87 20.86
C ASN A 242 13.21 10.03 20.53
N PRO A 243 12.17 10.62 19.94
CA PRO A 243 10.94 9.95 19.55
C PRO A 243 11.11 9.17 18.22
N VAL A 244 12.07 8.22 18.19
CA VAL A 244 12.56 7.59 16.96
C VAL A 244 11.49 6.79 16.19
N MET A 245 10.50 6.22 16.87
CA MET A 245 9.44 5.47 16.18
C MET A 245 8.42 6.37 15.48
N PRO A 246 7.91 7.44 16.10
CA PRO A 246 7.15 8.46 15.35
C PRO A 246 7.95 9.11 14.20
N GLU A 247 9.25 9.34 14.38
CA GLU A 247 10.13 9.83 13.31
C GLU A 247 10.22 8.82 12.16
N LEU A 248 10.41 7.53 12.45
CA LEU A 248 10.40 6.46 11.43
C LEU A 248 9.08 6.44 10.67
N MET A 249 7.94 6.55 11.37
CA MET A 249 6.65 6.60 10.71
C MET A 249 6.55 7.81 9.78
N ASN A 250 7.01 9.00 10.19
CA ASN A 250 7.05 10.18 9.33
C ASN A 250 7.93 9.98 8.08
N LEU A 251 9.10 9.36 8.20
CA LEU A 251 9.95 9.03 7.04
C LEU A 251 9.22 8.13 6.04
N VAL A 252 8.52 7.11 6.54
CA VAL A 252 7.72 6.20 5.71
C VAL A 252 6.57 6.93 5.04
N THR A 253 5.84 7.77 5.77
CA THR A 253 4.71 8.52 5.20
C THR A 253 5.15 9.51 4.13
N PHE A 254 6.29 10.17 4.29
CA PHE A 254 6.84 11.07 3.27
C PHE A 254 7.18 10.31 2.00
N LYS A 255 7.77 9.11 2.11
CA LYS A 255 8.05 8.26 0.96
C LYS A 255 6.77 7.83 0.25
N VAL A 256 5.73 7.43 0.99
CA VAL A 256 4.42 7.05 0.42
C VAL A 256 3.75 8.22 -0.31
N MET A 257 3.80 9.43 0.25
CA MET A 257 3.30 10.64 -0.42
C MET A 257 4.06 10.92 -1.73
N GLY A 258 5.40 10.74 -1.74
CA GLY A 258 6.22 10.85 -2.93
C GLY A 258 5.88 9.78 -3.97
N ASN A 259 5.59 8.56 -3.55
CA ASN A 259 5.15 7.48 -4.42
C ASN A 259 3.80 7.78 -5.10
N ASP A 260 2.83 8.36 -4.37
CA ASP A 260 1.56 8.79 -4.95
C ASP A 260 1.77 9.86 -6.04
N PHE A 261 2.69 10.78 -5.84
CA PHE A 261 3.05 11.75 -6.86
C PHE A 261 3.67 11.06 -8.09
N THR A 262 4.50 10.04 -7.89
CA THR A 262 5.05 9.23 -8.99
C THR A 262 3.95 8.53 -9.79
N VAL A 263 2.95 7.92 -9.11
CA VAL A 263 1.77 7.33 -9.77
C VAL A 263 1.01 8.37 -10.58
N THR A 264 0.82 9.57 -10.02
CA THR A 264 0.13 10.68 -10.72
C THR A 264 0.86 11.08 -12.00
N LEU A 265 2.20 11.21 -11.97
CA LEU A 265 3.01 11.55 -13.14
C LEU A 265 2.95 10.44 -14.20
N ALA A 266 3.06 9.19 -13.79
CA ALA A 266 3.00 8.04 -14.69
C ALA A 266 1.63 7.94 -15.37
N ALA A 267 0.55 8.07 -14.62
CA ALA A 267 -0.82 8.05 -15.14
C ALA A 267 -1.09 9.20 -16.13
N HIS A 268 -0.60 10.41 -15.81
CA HIS A 268 -0.73 11.58 -16.68
C HIS A 268 0.03 11.43 -18.00
N SER A 269 1.12 10.67 -18.01
CA SER A 269 2.05 10.59 -19.16
C SER A 269 1.64 9.57 -20.22
N GLY A 270 0.57 8.80 -20.03
CA GLY A 270 0.03 7.89 -21.03
C GLY A 270 -0.46 8.62 -22.28
N LEU A 271 -0.20 8.04 -23.45
CA LEU A 271 -0.58 8.64 -24.73
C LEU A 271 -1.45 7.67 -25.54
N LEU A 272 -2.52 8.19 -26.13
CA LEU A 272 -3.43 7.46 -27.02
C LEU A 272 -4.01 6.21 -26.33
N GLN A 273 -3.83 5.03 -26.90
CA GLN A 273 -4.50 3.80 -26.49
C GLN A 273 -3.73 2.95 -25.47
N LEU A 274 -2.60 3.43 -24.95
CA LEU A 274 -1.81 2.70 -23.97
C LEU A 274 -1.08 3.65 -23.00
N ASN A 275 -1.04 3.29 -21.71
CA ASN A 275 -0.08 3.86 -20.79
C ASN A 275 1.15 2.93 -20.66
N ALA A 276 2.32 3.43 -21.06
CA ALA A 276 3.56 2.65 -21.03
C ALA A 276 4.30 2.70 -19.67
N TYR A 277 3.77 3.44 -18.69
CA TYR A 277 4.45 3.72 -17.41
C TYR A 277 3.92 2.91 -16.23
N GLU A 278 3.05 1.94 -16.48
CA GLU A 278 2.52 1.02 -15.46
C GLU A 278 3.60 0.34 -14.58
N PRO A 279 4.79 -0.02 -15.09
CA PRO A 279 5.82 -0.60 -14.24
C PRO A 279 6.21 0.28 -13.05
N VAL A 280 6.32 1.60 -13.22
CA VAL A 280 6.66 2.50 -12.11
C VAL A 280 5.47 2.75 -11.18
N GLU A 281 4.24 2.71 -11.69
CA GLU A 281 3.04 2.76 -10.85
C GLU A 281 2.96 1.56 -9.92
N ALA A 282 3.20 0.37 -10.47
CA ALA A 282 3.23 -0.87 -9.71
C ALA A 282 4.24 -0.84 -8.56
N ILE A 283 5.49 -0.42 -8.86
CA ILE A 283 6.53 -0.31 -7.83
C ILE A 283 6.12 0.67 -6.75
N ALA A 284 5.69 1.87 -7.12
CA ALA A 284 5.33 2.92 -6.18
C ALA A 284 4.20 2.47 -5.23
N ILE A 285 3.18 1.79 -5.75
CA ILE A 285 2.06 1.27 -4.96
C ILE A 285 2.52 0.12 -4.06
N MET A 286 3.20 -0.88 -4.61
CA MET A 286 3.63 -2.06 -3.85
C MET A 286 4.67 -1.70 -2.79
N GLU A 287 5.60 -0.79 -3.08
CA GLU A 287 6.55 -0.26 -2.10
C GLU A 287 5.82 0.45 -0.95
N SER A 288 4.81 1.27 -1.26
CA SER A 288 4.00 1.96 -0.25
C SER A 288 3.29 0.98 0.69
N GLN A 289 2.66 -0.07 0.13
CA GLN A 289 2.03 -1.12 0.92
C GLN A 289 3.06 -1.88 1.77
N ALA A 290 4.20 -2.26 1.19
CA ALA A 290 5.24 -3.00 1.89
C ALA A 290 5.89 -2.18 3.02
N LEU A 291 6.09 -0.88 2.82
CA LEU A 291 6.59 0.03 3.85
C LEU A 291 5.62 0.09 5.03
N PHE A 292 4.33 0.29 4.80
CA PHE A 292 3.34 0.29 5.87
C PHE A 292 3.23 -1.08 6.55
N TYR A 293 3.15 -2.16 5.78
CA TYR A 293 3.06 -3.50 6.33
C TYR A 293 4.21 -3.83 7.29
N LYS A 294 5.43 -3.38 6.98
CA LYS A 294 6.61 -3.59 7.84
C LYS A 294 6.68 -2.62 9.02
N THR A 295 6.23 -1.37 8.85
CA THR A 295 6.42 -0.32 9.86
C THR A 295 5.30 -0.29 10.90
N LEU A 296 4.04 -0.57 10.51
CA LEU A 296 2.91 -0.55 11.43
C LEU A 296 3.08 -1.48 12.64
N PRO A 297 3.54 -2.74 12.50
CA PRO A 297 3.82 -3.59 13.65
C PRO A 297 4.87 -3.00 14.60
N LEU A 298 5.93 -2.42 14.05
CA LEU A 298 6.99 -1.77 14.85
C LEU A 298 6.45 -0.55 15.58
N PHE A 299 5.72 0.32 14.89
CA PHE A 299 5.10 1.50 15.50
C PHE A 299 4.14 1.11 16.62
N ARG A 300 3.33 0.07 16.42
CA ARG A 300 2.44 -0.46 17.44
C ARG A 300 3.20 -0.96 18.67
N THR A 301 4.13 -1.90 18.47
CA THR A 301 4.77 -2.62 19.59
C THR A 301 5.89 -1.83 20.26
N GLN A 302 6.64 -1.02 19.52
CA GLN A 302 7.80 -0.29 20.02
C GLN A 302 7.46 1.17 20.39
N CYS A 303 6.24 1.64 20.08
CA CYS A 303 5.80 2.98 20.44
C CYS A 303 4.48 2.93 21.22
N ILE A 304 3.36 2.67 20.54
CA ILE A 304 2.01 2.87 21.11
C ILE A 304 1.78 2.03 22.38
N GLU A 305 2.16 0.75 22.37
CA GLU A 305 1.97 -0.14 23.54
C GLU A 305 2.66 0.38 24.80
N GLY A 306 3.83 0.97 24.65
CA GLY A 306 4.66 1.44 25.78
C GLY A 306 4.44 2.91 26.19
N ILE A 307 3.51 3.64 25.57
CA ILE A 307 3.20 5.01 25.97
C ILE A 307 2.65 5.06 27.39
N THR A 308 3.15 5.98 28.22
CA THR A 308 2.59 6.31 29.53
C THR A 308 2.28 7.79 29.62
N ALA A 309 1.33 8.17 30.50
CA ALA A 309 0.95 9.55 30.71
C ALA A 309 1.73 10.16 31.91
N ASN A 310 2.15 11.41 31.77
CA ASN A 310 2.80 12.18 32.84
C ASN A 310 1.76 12.97 33.64
N THR A 311 1.06 12.29 34.54
CA THR A 311 -0.05 12.88 35.33
C THR A 311 0.34 14.07 36.19
N ASP A 312 1.59 14.15 36.63
CA ASP A 312 2.06 15.29 37.44
C ASP A 312 2.27 16.56 36.61
N VAL A 313 2.69 16.41 35.36
CA VAL A 313 2.76 17.52 34.38
C VAL A 313 1.37 18.01 34.02
N GLN A 314 0.47 17.08 33.75
CA GLN A 314 -0.91 17.40 33.35
C GLN A 314 -1.72 18.09 34.47
N LYS A 315 -1.40 17.83 35.77
CA LYS A 315 -2.01 18.53 36.91
C LYS A 315 -1.51 19.96 37.10
N ARG A 316 -0.34 20.29 36.52
CA ARG A 316 0.23 21.66 36.62
C ARG A 316 -0.30 22.57 35.51
N ASN A 317 -0.68 21.98 34.38
CA ASN A 317 -1.24 22.65 33.22
C ASN A 317 -2.77 22.68 33.32
#